data_d46a5e848b18dee47e32e07910fb12ab
#
_entry.id   d46a5e848b18dee47e32e07910fb12ab
#
_cell.length_a   1.000
_cell.length_b   1.000
_cell.length_c   1.000
_cell.angle_alpha   90.00
_cell.angle_beta   90.00
_cell.angle_gamma   90.00
#
_symmetry.space_group_name_H-M   'P 1'
#
loop_
_entity.id
_entity.type
_entity.pdbx_description
1 polymer ?
#
loop_
_entity_poly.entity_id
_entity_poly.type
_entity_poly.pdbx_seq_one_letter_code
_entity_poly.pdbx_strand_id
1 'polypeptide(L)'
;PLTIILKANDNVPFWVNSGLDTVGFRVPNHVKTLQLISETGPLIGPSANISGNESGKKFSDIQAQFSVDLPGIEDDQALTGIDSTILDLSGQKARILRQGAISRELIQKEIPEIEFED
;
A
#
# COMPACT_ATOMS: atom_id res chain seq x y z
N PRO A 1 4.09 6.40 2.56
CA PRO A 1 4.55 5.54 1.46
C PRO A 1 5.24 4.25 1.94
N LEU A 2 4.64 3.60 2.95
CA LEU A 2 5.11 2.34 3.52
C LEU A 2 3.97 1.33 3.58
N THR A 3 4.17 0.15 3.02
CA THR A 3 3.28 -1.00 3.16
C THR A 3 3.99 -2.03 4.03
N ILE A 4 3.30 -2.51 5.06
CA ILE A 4 3.84 -3.52 5.98
C ILE A 4 3.10 -4.82 5.74
N ILE A 5 3.85 -5.93 5.58
CA ILE A 5 3.28 -7.27 5.45
C ILE A 5 3.42 -7.98 6.78
N LEU A 6 2.31 -8.51 7.27
CA LEU A 6 2.20 -9.25 8.52
C LEU A 6 1.57 -10.62 8.28
N LYS A 7 1.71 -11.53 9.24
CA LYS A 7 0.95 -12.78 9.22
C LYS A 7 -0.54 -12.49 9.36
N ALA A 8 -1.33 -13.09 8.49
CA ALA A 8 -2.78 -12.99 8.55
C ALA A 8 -3.32 -13.86 9.71
N ASN A 9 -4.33 -13.34 10.40
CA ASN A 9 -5.10 -14.12 11.37
C ASN A 9 -6.47 -14.47 10.78
N ASP A 10 -7.32 -15.14 11.58
CA ASP A 10 -8.64 -15.60 11.12
C ASP A 10 -9.61 -14.46 10.79
N ASN A 11 -9.30 -13.21 11.19
CA ASN A 11 -10.13 -12.05 10.87
C ASN A 11 -9.92 -11.53 9.43
N VAL A 12 -8.89 -12.01 8.73
CA VAL A 12 -8.65 -11.67 7.33
C VAL A 12 -9.45 -12.61 6.43
N PRO A 13 -10.47 -12.12 5.71
CA PRO A 13 -11.24 -12.99 4.83
C PRO A 13 -10.38 -13.55 3.69
N PHE A 14 -10.65 -14.78 3.30
CA PHE A 14 -9.96 -15.48 2.21
C PHE A 14 -9.82 -14.63 0.92
N TRP A 15 -10.87 -13.91 0.57
CA TRP A 15 -10.91 -13.13 -0.68
C TRP A 15 -10.05 -11.85 -0.65
N VAL A 16 -9.55 -11.44 0.54
CA VAL A 16 -8.67 -10.27 0.65
C VAL A 16 -7.27 -10.56 0.11
N ASN A 17 -6.71 -11.72 0.46
CA ASN A 17 -5.33 -12.07 0.14
C ASN A 17 -5.20 -13.42 -0.60
N SER A 18 -6.28 -13.91 -1.20
CA SER A 18 -6.34 -15.19 -1.92
C SER A 18 -5.94 -16.39 -1.05
N GLY A 19 -6.21 -16.32 0.25
CA GLY A 19 -5.90 -17.41 1.19
C GLY A 19 -4.43 -17.54 1.56
N LEU A 20 -3.60 -16.54 1.25
CA LEU A 20 -2.20 -16.52 1.69
C LEU A 20 -2.13 -16.41 3.21
N ASP A 21 -0.99 -16.77 3.79
CA ASP A 21 -0.77 -16.66 5.23
C ASP A 21 -0.31 -15.26 5.67
N THR A 22 -0.14 -14.35 4.71
CA THR A 22 0.26 -12.96 4.95
C THR A 22 -0.73 -11.98 4.34
N VAL A 23 -0.72 -10.75 4.85
CA VAL A 23 -1.54 -9.65 4.34
C VAL A 23 -0.78 -8.33 4.48
N GLY A 24 -0.89 -7.46 3.48
CA GLY A 24 -0.27 -6.14 3.47
C GLY A 24 -1.20 -5.06 4.01
N PHE A 25 -0.64 -4.14 4.80
CA PHE A 25 -1.36 -3.02 5.38
C PHE A 25 -0.65 -1.71 5.08
N ARG A 26 -1.44 -0.65 4.91
CA ARG A 26 -0.92 0.70 4.78
C ARG A 26 -1.87 1.70 5.43
N VAL A 27 -1.29 2.69 6.12
CA VAL A 27 -2.01 3.88 6.59
C VAL A 27 -1.51 5.04 5.70
N PRO A 28 -2.32 5.49 4.74
CA PRO A 28 -1.88 6.54 3.82
C PRO A 28 -1.79 7.90 4.50
N ASN A 29 -0.79 8.69 4.12
CA ASN A 29 -0.67 10.07 4.56
C ASN A 29 -1.48 10.98 3.63
N HIS A 30 -2.81 10.88 3.70
CA HIS A 30 -3.73 11.63 2.86
C HIS A 30 -5.03 11.86 3.61
N VAL A 31 -5.36 13.12 3.89
CA VAL A 31 -6.47 13.48 4.79
C VAL A 31 -7.81 12.91 4.31
N LYS A 32 -8.14 13.09 3.03
CA LYS A 32 -9.43 12.61 2.48
C LYS A 32 -9.54 11.10 2.53
N THR A 33 -8.46 10.37 2.25
CA THR A 33 -8.42 8.91 2.35
C THR A 33 -8.61 8.45 3.80
N LEU A 34 -7.94 9.10 4.74
CA LEU A 34 -8.08 8.78 6.17
C LEU A 34 -9.50 9.05 6.67
N GLN A 35 -10.15 10.13 6.21
CA GLN A 35 -11.55 10.42 6.52
C GLN A 35 -12.46 9.32 5.99
N LEU A 36 -12.27 8.88 4.76
CA LEU A 36 -13.04 7.80 4.17
C LEU A 36 -12.88 6.50 4.97
N ILE A 37 -11.64 6.12 5.29
CA ILE A 37 -11.35 4.90 6.05
C ILE A 37 -11.95 4.96 7.46
N SER A 38 -11.97 6.13 8.09
CA SER A 38 -12.56 6.29 9.43
C SER A 38 -14.07 6.04 9.44
N GLU A 39 -14.74 6.28 8.31
CA GLU A 39 -16.17 6.03 8.16
C GLU A 39 -16.49 4.60 7.72
N THR A 40 -15.65 4.02 6.88
CA THR A 40 -15.90 2.70 6.27
C THR A 40 -15.21 1.54 6.98
N GLY A 41 -14.16 1.80 7.76
CA GLY A 41 -13.22 0.81 8.20
C GLY A 41 -12.19 0.49 7.11
N PRO A 42 -11.38 -0.56 7.30
CA PRO A 42 -10.34 -0.93 6.32
C PRO A 42 -10.90 -1.18 4.93
N LEU A 43 -10.18 -0.69 3.92
CA LEU A 43 -10.53 -0.84 2.51
C LEU A 43 -9.48 -1.66 1.77
N ILE A 44 -9.90 -2.36 0.73
CA ILE A 44 -8.98 -3.01 -0.20
C ILE A 44 -8.50 -1.95 -1.18
N GLY A 45 -7.17 -1.80 -1.29
CA GLY A 45 -6.56 -0.77 -2.12
C GLY A 45 -5.61 -1.34 -3.16
N PRO A 46 -6.11 -1.97 -4.22
CA PRO A 46 -5.26 -2.36 -5.35
C PRO A 46 -4.83 -1.14 -6.16
N SER A 47 -3.86 -1.32 -7.05
CA SER A 47 -3.51 -0.30 -8.01
C SER A 47 -4.67 -0.04 -8.98
N ALA A 48 -4.91 1.23 -9.32
CA ALA A 48 -6.01 1.62 -10.20
C ALA A 48 -5.56 1.63 -11.66
N ASN A 49 -5.47 0.44 -12.24
CA ASN A 49 -5.05 0.25 -13.64
C ASN A 49 -5.70 -1.01 -14.22
N ILE A 50 -5.75 -1.06 -15.55
CA ILE A 50 -6.08 -2.32 -16.23
C ILE A 50 -4.90 -3.27 -16.06
N SER A 51 -5.17 -4.55 -15.79
CA SER A 51 -4.14 -5.57 -15.60
C SER A 51 -3.13 -5.58 -16.76
N GLY A 52 -1.85 -5.53 -16.42
CA GLY A 52 -0.77 -5.49 -17.40
C GLY A 52 -0.36 -4.09 -17.84
N ASN A 53 -1.15 -3.06 -17.54
CA ASN A 53 -0.80 -1.67 -17.82
C ASN A 53 -0.10 -1.03 -16.63
N GLU A 54 0.63 0.05 -16.86
CA GLU A 54 1.22 0.84 -15.80
C GLU A 54 0.15 1.52 -14.95
N SER A 55 0.41 1.66 -13.67
CA SER A 55 -0.43 2.45 -12.78
C SER A 55 -0.39 3.92 -13.19
N GLY A 56 -1.55 4.53 -13.33
CA GLY A 56 -1.64 5.97 -13.54
C GLY A 56 -1.15 6.73 -12.31
N LYS A 57 -0.55 7.88 -12.52
CA LYS A 57 -0.06 8.74 -11.43
C LYS A 57 -1.07 9.80 -11.03
N LYS A 58 -1.82 10.32 -12.00
CA LYS A 58 -2.84 11.34 -11.79
C LYS A 58 -4.23 10.75 -12.00
N PHE A 59 -5.23 11.39 -11.40
CA PHE A 59 -6.62 10.97 -11.55
C PHE A 59 -7.04 10.86 -13.02
N SER A 60 -6.65 11.84 -13.85
CA SER A 60 -6.96 11.83 -15.27
C SER A 60 -6.34 10.65 -16.02
N ASP A 61 -5.12 10.24 -15.66
CA ASP A 61 -4.44 9.09 -16.27
C ASP A 61 -5.17 7.78 -15.93
N ILE A 62 -5.63 7.68 -14.69
CA ILE A 62 -6.39 6.52 -14.22
C ILE A 62 -7.75 6.46 -14.92
N GLN A 63 -8.46 7.56 -14.95
CA GLN A 63 -9.78 7.65 -15.58
C GLN A 63 -9.73 7.27 -17.06
N ALA A 64 -8.65 7.67 -17.76
CA ALA A 64 -8.46 7.39 -19.17
C ALA A 64 -8.29 5.89 -19.50
N GLN A 65 -7.85 5.07 -18.53
CA GLN A 65 -7.69 3.62 -18.75
C GLN A 65 -9.02 2.86 -18.73
N PHE A 66 -10.06 3.44 -18.16
CA PHE A 66 -11.34 2.73 -17.99
C PHE A 66 -12.37 3.24 -18.97
N SER A 67 -13.17 2.31 -19.52
CA SER A 67 -14.24 2.63 -20.48
C SER A 67 -15.50 3.18 -19.81
N VAL A 68 -15.56 3.11 -18.49
CA VAL A 68 -16.69 3.61 -17.69
C VAL A 68 -16.22 4.72 -16.77
N ASP A 69 -17.16 5.59 -16.39
CA ASP A 69 -16.89 6.67 -15.47
C ASP A 69 -16.86 6.12 -14.03
N LEU A 70 -15.68 6.06 -13.43
CA LEU A 70 -15.51 5.53 -12.09
C LEU A 70 -15.69 6.63 -11.05
N PRO A 71 -16.48 6.40 -9.99
CA PRO A 71 -16.52 7.31 -8.85
C PRO A 71 -15.13 7.42 -8.22
N GLY A 72 -14.73 8.61 -7.84
CA GLY A 72 -13.43 8.81 -7.23
C GLY A 72 -13.26 10.20 -6.65
N ILE A 73 -12.18 10.37 -5.90
CA ILE A 73 -11.77 11.65 -5.36
C ILE A 73 -10.56 12.14 -6.17
N GLU A 74 -10.75 13.23 -6.92
CA GLU A 74 -9.67 13.85 -7.68
C GLU A 74 -8.85 14.72 -6.76
N ASP A 75 -7.69 14.21 -6.32
CA ASP A 75 -6.75 14.93 -5.49
C ASP A 75 -5.32 14.48 -5.79
N ASP A 76 -4.67 15.19 -6.70
CA ASP A 76 -3.31 14.87 -7.15
C ASP A 76 -2.23 15.56 -6.33
N GLN A 77 -2.58 16.38 -5.35
CA GLN A 77 -1.63 17.24 -4.63
C GLN A 77 -0.66 16.46 -3.75
N ALA A 78 -1.06 15.29 -3.26
CA ALA A 78 -0.25 14.45 -2.39
C ALA A 78 0.64 13.45 -3.14
N LEU A 79 0.66 13.49 -4.45
CA LEU A 79 1.43 12.54 -5.27
C LEU A 79 2.92 12.86 -5.22
N THR A 80 3.72 11.84 -4.90
CA THR A 80 5.19 11.93 -4.92
C THR A 80 5.79 11.37 -6.20
N GLY A 81 5.02 10.58 -6.96
CA GLY A 81 5.52 9.86 -8.13
C GLY A 81 6.42 8.68 -7.79
N ILE A 82 6.65 8.40 -6.52
CA ILE A 82 7.50 7.31 -6.04
C ILE A 82 6.63 6.28 -5.33
N ASP A 83 6.80 5.02 -5.68
CA ASP A 83 6.07 3.92 -5.06
C ASP A 83 6.43 3.78 -3.57
N SER A 84 5.52 3.18 -2.80
CA SER A 84 5.79 2.89 -1.40
C SER A 84 6.80 1.77 -1.24
N THR A 85 7.58 1.84 -0.16
CA THR A 85 8.42 0.73 0.29
C THR A 85 7.53 -0.39 0.81
N ILE A 86 7.85 -1.64 0.49
CA ILE A 86 7.17 -2.81 1.03
C ILE A 86 8.11 -3.51 2.01
N LEU A 87 7.72 -3.50 3.27
CA LEU A 87 8.46 -4.10 4.38
C LEU A 87 7.74 -5.34 4.88
N ASP A 88 8.37 -6.49 4.77
CA ASP A 88 7.83 -7.77 5.25
C ASP A 88 8.32 -8.04 6.68
N LEU A 89 7.38 -8.05 7.61
CA LEU A 89 7.61 -8.38 9.02
C LEU A 89 6.98 -9.73 9.42
N SER A 90 6.59 -10.55 8.45
CA SER A 90 5.95 -11.84 8.73
C SER A 90 6.92 -12.92 9.19
N GLY A 91 8.20 -12.78 8.91
CA GLY A 91 9.27 -13.69 9.34
C GLY A 91 9.92 -13.27 10.64
N GLN A 92 11.02 -13.94 11.00
CA GLN A 92 11.79 -13.60 12.20
C GLN A 92 12.60 -12.31 12.03
N LYS A 93 13.07 -12.04 10.80
CA LYS A 93 13.79 -10.82 10.46
C LYS A 93 13.02 -10.06 9.38
N ALA A 94 13.19 -8.74 9.37
CA ALA A 94 12.55 -7.88 8.39
C ALA A 94 13.19 -8.04 7.00
N ARG A 95 12.37 -7.95 5.95
CA ARG A 95 12.84 -7.94 4.56
C ARG A 95 12.19 -6.78 3.82
N ILE A 96 12.97 -6.09 3.00
CA ILE A 96 12.42 -5.11 2.07
C ILE A 96 12.15 -5.82 0.74
N LEU A 97 10.87 -6.00 0.41
CA LEU A 97 10.45 -6.64 -0.83
C LEU A 97 10.48 -5.68 -2.01
N ARG A 98 10.28 -4.40 -1.74
CA ARG A 98 10.40 -3.34 -2.74
C ARG A 98 10.91 -2.08 -2.05
N GLN A 99 12.02 -1.56 -2.55
CA GLN A 99 12.53 -0.26 -2.12
C GLN A 99 11.73 0.85 -2.80
N GLY A 100 11.10 1.70 -2.01
CA GLY A 100 10.34 2.84 -2.49
C GLY A 100 10.81 4.12 -1.81
N ALA A 101 9.85 5.00 -1.47
CA ALA A 101 10.14 6.31 -0.90
C ALA A 101 10.79 6.27 0.49
N ILE A 102 10.56 5.20 1.26
CA ILE A 102 11.13 5.03 2.60
C ILE A 102 12.36 4.13 2.51
N SER A 103 13.51 4.64 2.90
CA SER A 103 14.77 3.88 2.84
C SER A 103 14.92 2.94 4.04
N ARG A 104 15.76 1.90 3.87
CA ARG A 104 16.15 0.99 4.95
C ARG A 104 16.77 1.77 6.12
N GLU A 105 17.60 2.74 5.82
CA GLU A 105 18.30 3.57 6.82
C GLU A 105 17.29 4.37 7.65
N LEU A 106 16.25 4.91 7.01
CA LEU A 106 15.22 5.65 7.72
C LEU A 106 14.41 4.73 8.64
N ILE A 107 14.06 3.53 8.17
CA ILE A 107 13.36 2.52 8.99
C ILE A 107 14.23 2.16 10.20
N GLN A 108 15.50 1.92 9.99
CA GLN A 108 16.42 1.54 11.05
C GLN A 108 16.66 2.67 12.07
N LYS A 109 16.61 3.92 11.61
CA LYS A 109 16.69 5.09 12.48
C LYS A 109 15.48 5.21 13.40
N GLU A 110 14.30 4.97 12.86
CA GLU A 110 13.04 5.06 13.62
C GLU A 110 12.82 3.85 14.53
N ILE A 111 13.32 2.68 14.12
CA ILE A 111 13.21 1.42 14.86
C ILE A 111 14.62 0.82 14.99
N PRO A 112 15.44 1.31 15.94
CA PRO A 112 16.86 0.87 16.05
C PRO A 112 17.02 -0.63 16.32
N GLU A 113 16.02 -1.26 16.95
CA GLU A 113 16.03 -2.69 17.29
C GLU A 113 15.65 -3.61 16.13
N ILE A 114 15.24 -3.06 14.99
CA ILE A 114 14.85 -3.89 13.85
C ILE A 114 16.04 -4.64 13.26
N GLU A 115 15.87 -5.93 13.02
CA GLU A 115 16.88 -6.77 12.39
C GLU A 115 16.44 -7.11 10.98
N PHE A 116 17.28 -6.77 10.00
CA PHE A 116 17.04 -7.09 8.60
C PHE A 116 17.70 -8.40 8.21
N GLU A 117 17.04 -9.12 7.32
CA GLU A 117 17.60 -10.27 6.63
C GLU A 117 18.63 -9.79 5.60
N ASP A 118 19.78 -10.43 5.54
CA ASP A 118 20.85 -10.09 4.59
C ASP A 118 20.54 -10.57 3.16
#